data_33a9f1ba2a06e211e0140e6f5ddc74fa
#
_entry.id   33a9f1ba2a06e211e0140e6f5ddc74fa
#
_cell.length_a   1.000
_cell.length_b   1.000
_cell.length_c   1.000
_cell.angle_alpha   90.00
_cell.angle_beta   90.00
_cell.angle_gamma   90.00
#
_symmetry.space_group_name_H-M   'P 1'
#
loop_
_entity.id
_entity.type
_entity.pdbx_description
1 polymer ?
#
loop_
_entity_poly.entity_id
_entity_poly.type
_entity_poly.pdbx_seq_one_letter_code
_entity_poly.pdbx_strand_id
1 'polypeptide(L)'
;AVLCVTVLMLLVGMAVDASVTIFTVAPRIILSSCLLAGVVGSIYVFLVRPLSHSFSLAGIARMIELRHPELEERLSSAVELLTSSDSTELRGSAALISELAREASGQALTVDPRQEFSFRTAGRVFSIMLILTGVLTVTMMLWPRQTFRLVSRLVVPFVNTDNMKAVDMVIIPGDVTVAEGDSVRIEVAVPDLRVQKSQLRVLAADGNDTIHRMQAMSHDEQGRHRFTMTIPAVKEGFRYRIYAGGALTQYYQVTVVPRPAVRQLIVRYDYPDYTLLPDFVQEDAVGDIVGPIGTQVTVTANVNTLLENATLLVDDRPVAVGEPSATGEGMAYSWTFPLTEEMVAGRRWSLQLVDEHSFENWGQKYYVKAQRDKSPTVRIIKP
;
A
#
# COMPACT_ATOMS: atom_id res chain seq x y z
N ALA A 1 -10.67 -33.75 -7.84
CA ALA A 1 -9.22 -33.92 -7.63
C ALA A 1 -8.50 -32.56 -7.64
N VAL A 2 -8.65 -31.73 -8.71
CA VAL A 2 -7.96 -30.41 -8.78
C VAL A 2 -8.24 -29.55 -7.56
N LEU A 3 -9.51 -29.34 -7.20
CA LEU A 3 -9.91 -28.55 -6.02
C LEU A 3 -9.32 -29.12 -4.71
N CYS A 4 -9.27 -30.45 -4.60
CA CYS A 4 -8.69 -31.11 -3.43
C CYS A 4 -7.20 -30.79 -3.30
N VAL A 5 -6.43 -30.88 -4.38
CA VAL A 5 -5.00 -30.55 -4.42
C VAL A 5 -4.79 -29.05 -4.14
N THR A 6 -5.61 -28.17 -4.72
CA THR A 6 -5.51 -26.71 -4.51
C THR A 6 -5.73 -26.34 -3.04
N VAL A 7 -6.80 -26.86 -2.42
CA VAL A 7 -7.09 -26.57 -1.00
C VAL A 7 -6.01 -27.17 -0.09
N LEU A 8 -5.53 -28.39 -0.38
CA LEU A 8 -4.44 -29.00 0.38
C LEU A 8 -3.15 -28.16 0.29
N MET A 9 -2.76 -27.76 -0.91
CA MET A 9 -1.56 -26.93 -1.11
C MET A 9 -1.69 -25.57 -0.40
N LEU A 10 -2.87 -24.97 -0.43
CA LEU A 10 -3.14 -23.72 0.27
C LEU A 10 -3.02 -23.91 1.79
N LEU A 11 -3.58 -24.95 2.36
CA LEU A 11 -3.46 -25.26 3.80
C LEU A 11 -2.01 -25.55 4.21
N VAL A 12 -1.27 -26.32 3.40
CA VAL A 12 0.15 -26.60 3.65
C VAL A 12 0.98 -25.31 3.55
N GLY A 13 0.75 -24.48 2.53
CA GLY A 13 1.41 -23.18 2.38
C GLY A 13 1.14 -22.26 3.57
N MET A 14 -0.09 -22.21 4.04
CA MET A 14 -0.47 -21.45 5.26
C MET A 14 0.23 -21.99 6.50
N ALA A 15 0.32 -23.31 6.68
CA ALA A 15 0.99 -23.93 7.81
C ALA A 15 2.51 -23.65 7.79
N VAL A 16 3.13 -23.68 6.62
CA VAL A 16 4.55 -23.32 6.44
C VAL A 16 4.78 -21.83 6.75
N ASP A 17 3.98 -20.92 6.21
CA ASP A 17 4.14 -19.48 6.48
C ASP A 17 3.85 -19.12 7.94
N ALA A 18 2.96 -19.85 8.62
CA ALA A 18 2.67 -19.67 10.03
C ALA A 18 3.78 -20.22 10.95
N SER A 19 4.41 -21.35 10.59
CA SER A 19 5.45 -22.02 11.39
C SER A 19 6.83 -21.37 11.17
N VAL A 20 7.17 -21.06 9.92
CA VAL A 20 8.44 -20.42 9.54
C VAL A 20 8.17 -18.94 9.35
N THR A 21 8.70 -18.09 10.24
CA THR A 21 8.61 -16.63 10.10
C THR A 21 9.41 -16.16 8.90
N ILE A 22 8.77 -16.11 7.72
CA ILE A 22 9.42 -15.70 6.48
C ILE A 22 9.47 -14.18 6.41
N PHE A 23 10.67 -13.61 6.60
CA PHE A 23 10.89 -12.16 6.68
C PHE A 23 11.15 -11.49 5.32
N THR A 24 11.72 -12.24 4.37
CA THR A 24 12.12 -11.71 3.06
C THR A 24 11.11 -12.04 1.97
N VAL A 25 11.08 -11.22 0.92
CA VAL A 25 10.14 -11.41 -0.21
C VAL A 25 10.52 -12.63 -1.04
N ALA A 26 11.82 -12.92 -1.18
CA ALA A 26 12.30 -14.01 -2.02
C ALA A 26 11.72 -15.41 -1.66
N PRO A 27 11.79 -15.90 -0.41
CA PRO A 27 11.18 -17.20 -0.09
C PRO A 27 9.65 -17.20 -0.18
N ARG A 28 8.98 -16.03 -0.04
CA ARG A 28 7.53 -15.94 -0.31
C ARG A 28 7.22 -16.16 -1.78
N ILE A 29 8.01 -15.55 -2.68
CA ILE A 29 7.88 -15.76 -4.14
C ILE A 29 8.08 -17.25 -4.46
N ILE A 30 9.09 -17.89 -3.89
CA ILE A 30 9.35 -19.32 -4.11
C ILE A 30 8.14 -20.15 -3.64
N LEU A 31 7.62 -19.89 -2.44
CA LEU A 31 6.47 -20.62 -1.91
C LEU A 31 5.22 -20.44 -2.78
N SER A 32 4.92 -19.21 -3.19
CA SER A 32 3.79 -18.89 -4.09
C SER A 32 3.98 -19.50 -5.48
N SER A 33 5.19 -19.50 -6.01
CA SER A 33 5.51 -20.12 -7.30
C SER A 33 5.35 -21.65 -7.25
N CYS A 34 5.78 -22.28 -6.17
CA CYS A 34 5.56 -23.71 -5.94
C CYS A 34 4.07 -24.05 -5.86
N LEU A 35 3.28 -23.23 -5.15
CA LEU A 35 1.84 -23.39 -5.07
C LEU A 35 1.19 -23.26 -6.46
N LEU A 36 1.53 -22.22 -7.22
CA LEU A 36 1.02 -22.01 -8.57
C LEU A 36 1.39 -23.17 -9.50
N ALA A 37 2.64 -23.61 -9.47
CA ALA A 37 3.11 -24.74 -10.27
C ALA A 37 2.36 -26.04 -9.92
N GLY A 38 2.09 -26.28 -8.63
CA GLY A 38 1.29 -27.41 -8.19
C GLY A 38 -0.17 -27.36 -8.65
N VAL A 39 -0.78 -26.17 -8.62
CA VAL A 39 -2.15 -25.97 -9.15
C VAL A 39 -2.19 -26.21 -10.65
N VAL A 40 -1.28 -25.58 -11.40
CA VAL A 40 -1.19 -25.77 -12.87
C VAL A 40 -0.90 -27.23 -13.22
N GLY A 41 0.04 -27.87 -12.51
CA GLY A 41 0.32 -29.31 -12.68
C GLY A 41 -0.89 -30.19 -12.39
N SER A 42 -1.67 -29.88 -11.35
CA SER A 42 -2.90 -30.61 -11.03
C SER A 42 -3.96 -30.45 -12.12
N ILE A 43 -4.13 -29.25 -12.67
CA ILE A 43 -5.02 -29.00 -13.81
C ILE A 43 -4.59 -29.82 -15.02
N TYR A 44 -3.29 -29.82 -15.33
CA TYR A 44 -2.76 -30.61 -16.45
C TYR A 44 -3.02 -32.09 -16.26
N VAL A 45 -2.68 -32.68 -15.11
CA VAL A 45 -2.77 -34.10 -14.85
C VAL A 45 -4.21 -34.59 -14.75
N PHE A 46 -5.09 -33.84 -14.06
CA PHE A 46 -6.45 -34.31 -13.77
C PHE A 46 -7.52 -33.78 -14.72
N LEU A 47 -7.22 -32.76 -15.52
CA LEU A 47 -8.20 -32.18 -16.44
C LEU A 47 -7.71 -32.25 -17.89
N VAL A 48 -6.55 -31.68 -18.22
CA VAL A 48 -6.08 -31.57 -19.62
C VAL A 48 -5.70 -32.93 -20.18
N ARG A 49 -4.86 -33.67 -19.48
CA ARG A 49 -4.40 -34.98 -19.91
C ARG A 49 -5.52 -36.01 -20.17
N PRO A 50 -6.54 -36.18 -19.28
CA PRO A 50 -7.66 -37.08 -19.54
C PRO A 50 -8.55 -36.60 -20.70
N LEU A 51 -8.77 -35.27 -20.83
CA LEU A 51 -9.59 -34.69 -21.89
C LEU A 51 -8.90 -34.69 -23.27
N SER A 52 -7.57 -34.71 -23.31
CA SER A 52 -6.80 -34.77 -24.56
C SER A 52 -6.75 -36.19 -25.21
N HIS A 53 -7.17 -37.23 -24.46
CA HIS A 53 -7.31 -38.54 -25.02
C HIS A 53 -8.64 -38.62 -25.76
N SER A 54 -8.61 -38.70 -27.09
CA SER A 54 -9.78 -38.96 -27.89
C SER A 54 -10.22 -40.42 -27.64
N PHE A 55 -11.37 -40.58 -27.00
CA PHE A 55 -12.00 -41.89 -26.88
C PHE A 55 -12.58 -42.24 -28.25
N SER A 56 -11.85 -43.12 -29.01
CA SER A 56 -12.43 -43.72 -30.18
C SER A 56 -13.48 -44.74 -29.74
N LEU A 57 -14.52 -44.94 -30.55
CA LEU A 57 -15.57 -45.95 -30.25
C LEU A 57 -14.94 -47.34 -30.07
N ALA A 58 -13.94 -47.69 -30.87
CA ALA A 58 -13.15 -48.92 -30.74
C ALA A 58 -12.38 -48.98 -29.40
N GLY A 59 -11.83 -47.86 -28.92
CA GLY A 59 -11.16 -47.77 -27.62
C GLY A 59 -12.13 -47.99 -26.44
N ILE A 60 -13.35 -47.47 -26.54
CA ILE A 60 -14.39 -47.70 -25.52
C ILE A 60 -14.84 -49.18 -25.53
N ALA A 61 -15.06 -49.76 -26.73
CA ALA A 61 -15.42 -51.15 -26.86
C ALA A 61 -14.38 -52.06 -26.22
N ARG A 62 -13.08 -51.85 -26.53
CA ARG A 62 -11.96 -52.60 -25.96
C ARG A 62 -11.85 -52.43 -24.43
N MET A 63 -12.17 -51.26 -23.89
CA MET A 63 -12.18 -51.03 -22.43
C MET A 63 -13.31 -51.81 -21.73
N ILE A 64 -14.47 -51.96 -22.36
CA ILE A 64 -15.59 -52.77 -21.86
C ILE A 64 -15.19 -54.25 -21.90
N GLU A 65 -14.61 -54.75 -22.99
CA GLU A 65 -14.19 -56.12 -23.14
C GLU A 65 -13.11 -56.54 -22.14
N LEU A 66 -12.18 -55.65 -21.80
CA LEU A 66 -11.16 -55.92 -20.76
C LEU A 66 -11.79 -56.19 -19.40
N ARG A 67 -13.00 -55.69 -19.15
CA ARG A 67 -13.73 -55.95 -17.90
C ARG A 67 -14.73 -57.12 -18.00
N HIS A 68 -15.17 -57.40 -19.22
CA HIS A 68 -16.12 -58.45 -19.55
C HIS A 68 -15.48 -59.42 -20.57
N PRO A 69 -14.60 -60.36 -20.13
CA PRO A 69 -13.94 -61.29 -21.02
C PRO A 69 -14.90 -62.18 -21.81
N GLU A 70 -16.13 -62.30 -21.33
CA GLU A 70 -17.24 -63.02 -21.97
C GLU A 70 -17.70 -62.41 -23.32
N LEU A 71 -17.31 -61.17 -23.61
CA LEU A 71 -17.59 -60.50 -24.89
C LEU A 71 -16.61 -60.89 -26.01
N GLU A 72 -15.52 -61.64 -25.71
CA GLU A 72 -14.59 -62.31 -26.64
C GLU A 72 -14.08 -61.40 -27.79
N GLU A 73 -13.78 -60.11 -27.52
CA GLU A 73 -13.34 -59.10 -28.51
C GLU A 73 -14.33 -58.83 -29.65
N ARG A 74 -15.59 -59.30 -29.53
CA ARG A 74 -16.60 -59.16 -30.59
C ARG A 74 -17.09 -57.72 -30.74
N LEU A 75 -17.16 -56.99 -29.64
CA LEU A 75 -17.64 -55.61 -29.63
C LEU A 75 -16.62 -54.66 -30.27
N SER A 76 -15.34 -54.79 -29.94
CA SER A 76 -14.26 -54.00 -30.55
C SER A 76 -14.11 -54.31 -32.03
N SER A 77 -14.15 -55.60 -32.42
CA SER A 77 -14.09 -56.01 -33.80
C SER A 77 -15.28 -55.52 -34.62
N ALA A 78 -16.51 -55.58 -34.08
CA ALA A 78 -17.71 -55.05 -34.74
C ALA A 78 -17.61 -53.53 -34.96
N VAL A 79 -17.17 -52.75 -33.94
CA VAL A 79 -16.99 -51.30 -34.04
C VAL A 79 -15.90 -50.97 -35.05
N GLU A 80 -14.78 -51.68 -35.04
CA GLU A 80 -13.66 -51.46 -35.97
C GLU A 80 -14.08 -51.71 -37.42
N LEU A 81 -14.78 -52.82 -37.70
CA LEU A 81 -15.27 -53.15 -39.04
C LEU A 81 -16.36 -52.18 -39.52
N LEU A 82 -17.23 -51.68 -38.61
CA LEU A 82 -18.26 -50.71 -38.97
C LEU A 82 -17.71 -49.31 -39.21
N THR A 83 -16.63 -48.93 -38.52
CA THR A 83 -16.03 -47.57 -38.61
C THR A 83 -14.84 -47.51 -39.59
N SER A 84 -14.35 -48.67 -40.08
CA SER A 84 -13.27 -48.72 -41.05
C SER A 84 -13.67 -48.05 -42.38
N SER A 85 -12.74 -47.25 -42.92
CA SER A 85 -12.85 -46.60 -44.23
C SER A 85 -12.29 -47.43 -45.37
N ASP A 86 -11.91 -48.69 -45.12
CA ASP A 86 -11.33 -49.59 -46.13
C ASP A 86 -12.35 -49.96 -47.21
N SER A 87 -11.85 -50.33 -48.40
CA SER A 87 -12.68 -50.78 -49.52
C SER A 87 -13.51 -52.05 -49.15
N THR A 88 -14.69 -52.17 -49.71
CA THR A 88 -15.62 -53.31 -49.47
C THR A 88 -14.98 -54.66 -49.70
N GLU A 89 -13.98 -54.74 -50.60
CA GLU A 89 -13.24 -55.98 -50.89
C GLU A 89 -12.33 -56.42 -49.73
N LEU A 90 -11.80 -55.52 -48.98
CA LEU A 90 -10.92 -55.75 -47.80
C LEU A 90 -11.70 -56.00 -46.51
N ARG A 91 -12.93 -55.51 -46.39
CA ARG A 91 -13.74 -55.64 -45.18
C ARG A 91 -14.39 -57.00 -44.98
N GLY A 92 -14.49 -57.77 -46.08
CA GLY A 92 -15.16 -59.08 -46.07
C GLY A 92 -16.66 -58.98 -46.36
N SER A 93 -17.41 -60.05 -46.04
CA SER A 93 -18.83 -60.08 -46.32
C SER A 93 -19.68 -59.14 -45.46
N ALA A 94 -20.47 -58.26 -46.09
CA ALA A 94 -21.36 -57.34 -45.41
C ALA A 94 -22.41 -58.06 -44.55
N ALA A 95 -22.83 -59.29 -44.99
CA ALA A 95 -23.78 -60.08 -44.22
C ALA A 95 -23.17 -60.60 -42.90
N LEU A 96 -21.88 -61.01 -42.92
CA LEU A 96 -21.17 -61.45 -41.70
C LEU A 96 -20.95 -60.28 -40.73
N ILE A 97 -20.59 -59.09 -41.25
CA ILE A 97 -20.38 -57.91 -40.44
C ILE A 97 -21.70 -57.51 -39.76
N SER A 98 -22.84 -57.56 -40.47
CA SER A 98 -24.14 -57.20 -39.88
C SER A 98 -24.54 -58.22 -38.81
N GLU A 99 -24.26 -59.53 -38.99
CA GLU A 99 -24.55 -60.55 -37.99
C GLU A 99 -23.65 -60.39 -36.75
N LEU A 100 -22.33 -60.15 -36.96
CA LEU A 100 -21.41 -59.83 -35.85
C LEU A 100 -21.90 -58.58 -35.05
N ALA A 101 -22.30 -57.54 -35.76
CA ALA A 101 -22.78 -56.32 -35.11
C ALA A 101 -24.12 -56.57 -34.34
N ARG A 102 -24.99 -57.45 -34.86
CA ARG A 102 -26.24 -57.83 -34.19
C ARG A 102 -25.96 -58.65 -32.93
N GLU A 103 -25.07 -59.57 -32.99
CA GLU A 103 -24.64 -60.39 -31.85
C GLU A 103 -23.94 -59.57 -30.78
N ALA A 104 -22.96 -58.78 -31.18
CA ALA A 104 -22.26 -57.85 -30.28
C ALA A 104 -23.19 -56.85 -29.60
N SER A 105 -24.14 -56.31 -30.33
CA SER A 105 -25.19 -55.39 -29.74
C SER A 105 -26.07 -56.07 -28.74
N GLY A 106 -26.47 -57.34 -29.04
CA GLY A 106 -27.27 -58.16 -28.11
C GLY A 106 -26.53 -58.43 -26.80
N GLN A 107 -25.27 -58.79 -26.89
CA GLN A 107 -24.42 -59.03 -25.73
C GLN A 107 -24.08 -57.72 -24.98
N ALA A 108 -23.85 -56.59 -25.66
CA ALA A 108 -23.61 -55.31 -25.03
C ALA A 108 -24.80 -54.81 -24.21
N LEU A 109 -26.05 -55.16 -24.58
CA LEU A 109 -27.24 -54.82 -23.80
C LEU A 109 -27.34 -55.54 -22.44
N THR A 110 -26.60 -56.63 -22.24
CA THR A 110 -26.56 -57.36 -20.95
C THR A 110 -25.61 -56.66 -19.94
N VAL A 111 -24.74 -55.76 -20.42
CA VAL A 111 -23.78 -55.00 -19.55
C VAL A 111 -24.54 -53.86 -18.92
N ASP A 112 -24.66 -53.86 -17.58
CA ASP A 112 -25.30 -52.74 -16.83
C ASP A 112 -24.34 -51.57 -16.70
N PRO A 113 -24.56 -50.42 -17.39
CA PRO A 113 -23.64 -49.30 -17.36
C PRO A 113 -23.40 -48.73 -15.95
N ARG A 114 -24.35 -48.96 -15.01
CA ARG A 114 -24.23 -48.43 -13.62
C ARG A 114 -23.21 -49.25 -12.79
N GLN A 115 -22.95 -50.49 -13.11
CA GLN A 115 -21.98 -51.34 -12.42
C GLN A 115 -20.55 -51.03 -12.90
N GLU A 116 -20.40 -50.56 -14.14
CA GLU A 116 -19.13 -50.21 -14.75
C GLU A 116 -18.50 -48.95 -14.19
N PHE A 117 -19.31 -47.98 -13.78
CA PHE A 117 -18.81 -46.73 -13.23
C PHE A 117 -18.75 -46.79 -11.70
N SER A 118 -17.58 -47.20 -11.18
CA SER A 118 -17.34 -47.17 -9.73
C SER A 118 -17.22 -45.78 -9.20
N PHE A 119 -18.29 -45.23 -8.60
CA PHE A 119 -18.29 -43.94 -7.90
C PHE A 119 -17.51 -43.96 -6.58
N ARG A 120 -16.98 -45.11 -6.15
CA ARG A 120 -16.22 -45.21 -4.88
C ARG A 120 -15.00 -44.29 -4.83
N THR A 121 -14.23 -44.19 -5.93
CA THR A 121 -13.07 -43.32 -6.03
C THR A 121 -13.50 -41.86 -6.02
N ALA A 122 -14.55 -41.51 -6.76
CA ALA A 122 -15.11 -40.17 -6.77
C ALA A 122 -15.65 -39.78 -5.39
N GLY A 123 -16.35 -40.69 -4.70
CA GLY A 123 -16.82 -40.48 -3.34
C GLY A 123 -15.69 -40.24 -2.32
N ARG A 124 -14.59 -40.98 -2.39
CA ARG A 124 -13.41 -40.76 -1.55
C ARG A 124 -12.81 -39.39 -1.78
N VAL A 125 -12.60 -39.00 -3.03
CA VAL A 125 -12.05 -37.66 -3.38
C VAL A 125 -13.00 -36.56 -2.90
N PHE A 126 -14.30 -36.74 -3.08
CA PHE A 126 -15.31 -35.79 -2.59
C PHE A 126 -15.28 -35.67 -1.06
N SER A 127 -15.20 -36.78 -0.33
CA SER A 127 -15.09 -36.75 1.14
C SER A 127 -13.82 -36.04 1.62
N ILE A 128 -12.68 -36.31 0.98
CA ILE A 128 -11.43 -35.61 1.28
C ILE A 128 -11.57 -34.10 1.02
N MET A 129 -12.17 -33.71 -0.10
CA MET A 129 -12.44 -32.31 -0.44
C MET A 129 -13.31 -31.64 0.63
N LEU A 130 -14.36 -32.31 1.08
CA LEU A 130 -15.28 -31.81 2.09
C LEU A 130 -14.56 -31.61 3.45
N ILE A 131 -13.69 -32.54 3.84
CA ILE A 131 -12.89 -32.43 5.05
C ILE A 131 -11.91 -31.23 4.94
N LEU A 132 -11.18 -31.12 3.85
CA LEU A 132 -10.19 -30.03 3.64
C LEU A 132 -10.88 -28.65 3.61
N THR A 133 -12.03 -28.56 2.92
CA THR A 133 -12.83 -27.32 2.88
C THR A 133 -13.39 -27.01 4.28
N GLY A 134 -13.83 -28.03 5.01
CA GLY A 134 -14.26 -27.89 6.40
C GLY A 134 -13.18 -27.34 7.31
N VAL A 135 -11.95 -27.87 7.21
CA VAL A 135 -10.79 -27.36 7.96
C VAL A 135 -10.53 -25.90 7.62
N LEU A 136 -10.53 -25.53 6.35
CA LEU A 136 -10.31 -24.15 5.90
C LEU A 136 -11.43 -23.22 6.43
N THR A 137 -12.70 -23.66 6.39
CA THR A 137 -13.83 -22.90 6.90
C THR A 137 -13.75 -22.71 8.43
N VAL A 138 -13.40 -23.76 9.17
CA VAL A 138 -13.21 -23.68 10.62
C VAL A 138 -12.08 -22.75 10.99
N THR A 139 -10.93 -22.83 10.30
CA THR A 139 -9.80 -21.91 10.51
C THR A 139 -10.20 -20.45 10.19
N MET A 140 -10.95 -20.23 9.14
CA MET A 140 -11.45 -18.91 8.77
C MET A 140 -12.46 -18.36 9.80
N MET A 141 -13.27 -19.23 10.40
CA MET A 141 -14.26 -18.85 11.42
C MET A 141 -13.60 -18.53 12.76
N LEU A 142 -12.61 -19.32 13.18
CA LEU A 142 -11.92 -19.15 14.47
C LEU A 142 -10.90 -18.00 14.43
N TRP A 143 -10.19 -17.83 13.31
CA TRP A 143 -9.13 -16.82 13.15
C TRP A 143 -9.25 -16.06 11.82
N PRO A 144 -10.33 -15.28 11.58
CA PRO A 144 -10.61 -14.68 10.28
C PRO A 144 -9.49 -13.73 9.80
N ARG A 145 -9.01 -12.85 10.67
CA ARG A 145 -7.95 -11.88 10.32
C ARG A 145 -6.63 -12.56 9.96
N GLN A 146 -6.26 -13.60 10.68
CA GLN A 146 -5.01 -14.33 10.48
C GLN A 146 -5.07 -15.16 9.20
N THR A 147 -6.17 -15.90 8.99
CA THR A 147 -6.40 -16.72 7.79
C THR A 147 -6.39 -15.86 6.53
N PHE A 148 -7.11 -14.72 6.54
CA PHE A 148 -7.12 -13.80 5.39
C PHE A 148 -5.72 -13.27 5.05
N ARG A 149 -4.92 -12.91 6.05
CA ARG A 149 -3.53 -12.46 5.85
C ARG A 149 -2.64 -13.55 5.27
N LEU A 150 -2.72 -14.78 5.80
CA LEU A 150 -1.95 -15.91 5.27
C LEU A 150 -2.30 -16.20 3.80
N VAL A 151 -3.57 -16.20 3.47
CA VAL A 151 -4.04 -16.39 2.08
C VAL A 151 -3.55 -15.26 1.17
N SER A 152 -3.70 -14.00 1.60
CA SER A 152 -3.28 -12.84 0.79
C SER A 152 -1.77 -12.85 0.53
N ARG A 153 -0.96 -13.26 1.51
CA ARG A 153 0.51 -13.37 1.36
C ARG A 153 0.94 -14.48 0.41
N LEU A 154 0.18 -15.57 0.35
CA LEU A 154 0.44 -16.69 -0.58
C LEU A 154 0.01 -16.36 -2.01
N VAL A 155 -1.11 -15.65 -2.17
CA VAL A 155 -1.65 -15.31 -3.50
C VAL A 155 -0.92 -14.10 -4.09
N VAL A 156 -0.57 -13.10 -3.26
CA VAL A 156 0.11 -11.87 -3.70
C VAL A 156 1.37 -11.63 -2.84
N PRO A 157 2.47 -12.33 -3.13
CA PRO A 157 3.68 -12.30 -2.29
C PRO A 157 4.39 -10.94 -2.22
N PHE A 158 4.07 -10.03 -3.14
CA PHE A 158 4.67 -8.69 -3.22
C PHE A 158 3.99 -7.66 -2.33
N VAL A 159 2.80 -7.96 -1.80
CA VAL A 159 2.07 -7.01 -0.96
C VAL A 159 2.80 -6.80 0.37
N ASN A 160 2.92 -5.53 0.73
CA ASN A 160 3.48 -5.12 2.01
C ASN A 160 2.49 -5.46 3.14
N THR A 161 2.70 -6.59 3.80
CA THR A 161 1.81 -7.07 4.87
C THR A 161 2.60 -7.53 6.08
N ASP A 162 2.02 -7.34 7.27
CA ASP A 162 2.52 -7.86 8.54
C ASP A 162 2.60 -9.38 8.53
N ASN A 163 3.46 -9.96 9.36
CA ASN A 163 3.41 -11.38 9.61
C ASN A 163 2.30 -11.74 10.64
N MET A 164 2.02 -13.04 10.81
CA MET A 164 0.96 -13.52 11.67
C MET A 164 1.09 -13.05 13.13
N LYS A 165 2.31 -12.95 13.66
CA LYS A 165 2.58 -12.54 15.04
C LYS A 165 2.45 -11.04 15.27
N ALA A 166 2.49 -10.21 14.20
CA ALA A 166 2.37 -8.77 14.28
C ALA A 166 0.92 -8.26 14.21
N VAL A 167 -0.06 -9.16 14.06
CA VAL A 167 -1.49 -8.81 13.90
C VAL A 167 -2.03 -7.92 15.01
N ASP A 168 -1.60 -8.18 16.25
CA ASP A 168 -2.10 -7.49 17.44
C ASP A 168 -1.14 -6.39 17.94
N MET A 169 -0.09 -6.08 17.17
CA MET A 169 0.81 -4.96 17.49
C MET A 169 0.16 -3.63 17.08
N VAL A 170 0.28 -2.64 17.94
CA VAL A 170 -0.16 -1.27 17.65
C VAL A 170 1.06 -0.40 17.41
N ILE A 171 1.13 0.20 16.25
CA ILE A 171 2.24 1.06 15.82
C ILE A 171 1.74 2.48 15.69
N ILE A 172 2.46 3.42 16.28
CA ILE A 172 2.19 4.85 16.25
C ILE A 172 3.48 5.56 15.82
N PRO A 173 3.42 6.43 14.81
CA PRO A 173 2.25 6.94 14.08
C PRO A 173 1.81 6.06 12.89
N GLY A 174 2.54 5.06 12.46
CA GLY A 174 2.31 4.36 11.20
C GLY A 174 2.87 5.17 10.02
N ASP A 175 2.10 5.30 8.93
CA ASP A 175 2.44 6.22 7.85
C ASP A 175 2.23 7.65 8.35
N VAL A 176 3.22 8.53 8.11
CA VAL A 176 3.19 9.91 8.62
C VAL A 176 3.93 10.86 7.70
N THR A 177 3.40 12.08 7.57
CA THR A 177 4.08 13.21 6.95
C THR A 177 4.63 14.10 8.05
N VAL A 178 5.90 14.52 7.93
CA VAL A 178 6.60 15.37 8.89
C VAL A 178 7.30 16.51 8.16
N ALA A 179 7.49 17.62 8.85
CA ALA A 179 8.27 18.70 8.29
C ALA A 179 9.77 18.40 8.36
N GLU A 180 10.52 18.89 7.37
CA GLU A 180 11.98 18.77 7.34
C GLU A 180 12.60 19.34 8.63
N GLY A 181 13.50 18.56 9.22
CA GLY A 181 14.17 18.90 10.47
C GLY A 181 13.42 18.51 11.75
N ASP A 182 12.18 18.01 11.65
CA ASP A 182 11.45 17.53 12.81
C ASP A 182 11.94 16.15 13.26
N SER A 183 11.61 15.80 14.49
CA SER A 183 11.86 14.48 15.03
C SER A 183 10.63 13.59 14.85
N VAL A 184 10.87 12.32 14.48
CA VAL A 184 9.82 11.30 14.42
C VAL A 184 9.97 10.35 15.58
N ARG A 185 8.93 10.27 16.42
CA ARG A 185 8.84 9.31 17.51
C ARG A 185 7.99 8.12 17.09
N ILE A 186 8.61 6.96 17.04
CA ILE A 186 7.98 5.70 16.66
C ILE A 186 7.77 4.88 17.93
N GLU A 187 6.54 4.47 18.17
CA GLU A 187 6.15 3.63 19.31
C GLU A 187 5.49 2.36 18.81
N VAL A 188 5.72 1.28 19.53
CA VAL A 188 5.05 0.00 19.31
C VAL A 188 4.58 -0.58 20.63
N ALA A 189 3.33 -1.02 20.66
CA ALA A 189 2.76 -1.80 21.76
C ALA A 189 2.64 -3.26 21.34
N VAL A 190 3.29 -4.15 22.08
CA VAL A 190 3.37 -5.60 21.80
C VAL A 190 2.56 -6.35 22.86
N PRO A 191 1.58 -7.17 22.46
CA PRO A 191 0.72 -7.90 23.41
C PRO A 191 1.45 -9.04 24.15
N ASP A 192 2.51 -9.60 23.54
CA ASP A 192 3.27 -10.69 24.16
C ASP A 192 4.27 -10.15 25.18
N LEU A 193 4.00 -10.38 26.46
CA LEU A 193 4.83 -9.98 27.61
C LEU A 193 6.22 -10.65 27.65
N ARG A 194 6.46 -11.69 26.87
CA ARG A 194 7.76 -12.37 26.77
C ARG A 194 8.75 -11.61 25.90
N VAL A 195 8.27 -10.66 25.11
CA VAL A 195 9.10 -9.85 24.22
C VAL A 195 9.82 -8.78 25.03
N GLN A 196 11.13 -8.96 25.23
CA GLN A 196 11.97 -8.01 25.96
C GLN A 196 12.76 -7.05 25.06
N LYS A 197 12.77 -7.29 23.75
CA LYS A 197 13.57 -6.52 22.79
C LYS A 197 12.76 -6.25 21.54
N SER A 198 12.81 -5.00 21.10
CA SER A 198 12.26 -4.56 19.81
C SER A 198 13.33 -3.86 19.00
N GLN A 199 13.28 -4.02 17.67
CA GLN A 199 14.20 -3.41 16.72
C GLN A 199 13.40 -2.66 15.67
N LEU A 200 13.82 -1.44 15.39
CA LEU A 200 13.34 -0.62 14.29
C LEU A 200 14.33 -0.79 13.12
N ARG A 201 13.83 -1.22 11.99
CA ARG A 201 14.59 -1.30 10.75
C ARG A 201 14.17 -0.15 9.85
N VAL A 202 15.11 0.68 9.51
CA VAL A 202 14.92 1.89 8.69
C VAL A 202 15.57 1.66 7.33
N LEU A 203 14.78 1.81 6.28
CA LEU A 203 15.22 1.76 4.89
C LEU A 203 15.18 3.18 4.33
N ALA A 204 16.32 3.81 4.21
CA ALA A 204 16.47 5.14 3.65
C ALA A 204 16.18 5.17 2.13
N ALA A 205 15.98 6.36 1.58
CA ALA A 205 15.68 6.54 0.16
C ALA A 205 16.82 6.08 -0.75
N ASP A 206 18.07 6.17 -0.28
CA ASP A 206 19.29 5.69 -0.96
C ASP A 206 19.45 4.15 -0.96
N GLY A 207 18.51 3.42 -0.33
CA GLY A 207 18.54 1.96 -0.19
C GLY A 207 19.36 1.47 1.02
N ASN A 208 19.92 2.36 1.80
CA ASN A 208 20.65 2.00 3.02
C ASN A 208 19.71 1.48 4.09
N ASP A 209 20.04 0.34 4.67
CA ASP A 209 19.20 -0.40 5.62
C ASP A 209 19.90 -0.41 6.99
N THR A 210 19.34 0.30 7.94
CA THR A 210 19.87 0.43 9.29
C THR A 210 18.93 -0.18 10.33
N ILE A 211 19.53 -0.78 11.36
CA ILE A 211 18.78 -1.42 12.44
C ILE A 211 19.07 -0.69 13.74
N HIS A 212 18.03 -0.18 14.37
CA HIS A 212 18.11 0.51 15.65
C HIS A 212 17.38 -0.29 16.74
N ARG A 213 17.96 -0.36 17.91
CA ARG A 213 17.32 -0.98 19.06
C ARG A 213 16.37 0.02 19.72
N MET A 214 15.10 -0.36 19.86
CA MET A 214 14.11 0.46 20.54
C MET A 214 14.27 0.38 22.07
N GLN A 215 13.93 1.47 22.75
CA GLN A 215 13.95 1.53 24.21
C GLN A 215 12.62 1.01 24.76
N ALA A 216 12.70 0.16 25.78
CA ALA A 216 11.50 -0.31 26.48
C ALA A 216 10.94 0.80 27.37
N MET A 217 9.62 0.95 27.34
CA MET A 217 8.86 1.83 28.22
C MET A 217 7.99 1.01 29.20
N SER A 218 7.29 1.71 30.10
CA SER A 218 6.24 1.10 30.91
C SER A 218 5.14 0.50 30.06
N HIS A 219 4.39 -0.45 30.63
CA HIS A 219 3.23 -1.05 29.99
C HIS A 219 2.16 0.01 29.70
N ASP A 220 1.36 -0.23 28.65
CA ASP A 220 0.18 0.60 28.41
C ASP A 220 -0.97 0.22 29.37
N GLU A 221 -2.09 0.93 29.27
CA GLU A 221 -3.30 0.68 30.07
C GLU A 221 -3.89 -0.73 29.87
N GLN A 222 -3.54 -1.38 28.75
CA GLN A 222 -3.98 -2.72 28.39
C GLN A 222 -2.94 -3.80 28.79
N GLY A 223 -1.87 -3.42 29.49
CA GLY A 223 -0.82 -4.32 29.95
C GLY A 223 0.17 -4.75 28.87
N ARG A 224 0.19 -4.11 27.68
CA ARG A 224 1.11 -4.44 26.58
C ARG A 224 2.47 -3.79 26.81
N HIS A 225 3.55 -4.48 26.42
CA HIS A 225 4.90 -3.90 26.43
C HIS A 225 5.02 -2.80 25.37
N ARG A 226 5.45 -1.61 25.78
CA ARG A 226 5.72 -0.50 24.87
C ARG A 226 7.21 -0.34 24.63
N PHE A 227 7.55 -0.09 23.36
CA PHE A 227 8.90 0.29 22.95
C PHE A 227 8.82 1.58 22.15
N THR A 228 9.82 2.44 22.32
CA THR A 228 9.91 3.71 21.61
C THR A 228 11.28 3.92 21.00
N MET A 229 11.31 4.66 19.91
CA MET A 229 12.52 5.18 19.28
C MET A 229 12.21 6.55 18.68
N THR A 230 13.07 7.52 18.95
CA THR A 230 12.99 8.84 18.35
C THR A 230 14.11 9.00 17.34
N ILE A 231 13.76 9.33 16.09
CA ILE A 231 14.70 9.69 15.04
C ILE A 231 14.74 11.23 15.00
N PRO A 232 15.86 11.84 15.38
CA PRO A 232 15.96 13.32 15.44
C PRO A 232 16.21 13.88 14.04
N ALA A 233 15.72 15.09 13.79
CA ALA A 233 16.05 15.93 12.65
C ALA A 233 15.99 15.21 11.29
N VAL A 234 14.82 14.67 10.96
CA VAL A 234 14.60 13.94 9.70
C VAL A 234 14.69 14.91 8.52
N LYS A 235 15.59 14.62 7.57
CA LYS A 235 15.81 15.45 6.38
C LYS A 235 15.20 14.86 5.11
N GLU A 236 15.15 13.53 5.03
CA GLU A 236 14.67 12.80 3.86
C GLU A 236 13.67 11.74 4.26
N GLY A 237 12.74 11.46 3.36
CA GLY A 237 11.75 10.41 3.57
C GLY A 237 12.39 9.03 3.66
N PHE A 238 11.85 8.17 4.49
CA PHE A 238 12.30 6.78 4.66
C PHE A 238 11.14 5.84 4.92
N ARG A 239 11.38 4.55 4.76
CA ARG A 239 10.45 3.50 5.17
C ARG A 239 10.98 2.80 6.40
N TYR A 240 10.08 2.41 7.29
CA TYR A 240 10.48 1.66 8.46
C TYR A 240 9.55 0.48 8.72
N ARG A 241 10.05 -0.51 9.45
CA ARG A 241 9.28 -1.62 9.99
C ARG A 241 9.85 -2.05 11.33
N ILE A 242 9.05 -2.73 12.13
CA ILE A 242 9.40 -3.11 13.48
C ILE A 242 9.47 -4.64 13.59
N TYR A 243 10.50 -5.11 14.26
CA TYR A 243 10.69 -6.51 14.61
C TYR A 243 10.67 -6.66 16.13
N ALA A 244 9.78 -7.51 16.65
CA ALA A 244 9.65 -7.78 18.07
C ALA A 244 9.19 -9.22 18.34
N GLY A 245 10.00 -10.04 19.02
CA GLY A 245 9.62 -11.41 19.42
C GLY A 245 9.22 -12.35 18.28
N GLY A 246 9.80 -12.17 17.08
CA GLY A 246 9.42 -12.92 15.88
C GLY A 246 8.22 -12.33 15.13
N ALA A 247 7.60 -11.26 15.63
CA ALA A 247 6.65 -10.45 14.92
C ALA A 247 7.38 -9.46 14.02
N LEU A 248 6.93 -9.30 12.78
CA LEU A 248 7.46 -8.35 11.80
C LEU A 248 6.30 -7.60 11.18
N THR A 249 6.34 -6.27 11.29
CA THR A 249 5.32 -5.40 10.71
C THR A 249 5.54 -5.21 9.21
N GLN A 250 4.53 -4.71 8.54
CA GLN A 250 4.66 -4.12 7.21
C GLN A 250 5.63 -2.92 7.24
N TYR A 251 6.02 -2.44 6.06
CA TYR A 251 6.72 -1.17 5.94
C TYR A 251 5.73 -0.03 6.06
N TYR A 252 6.07 0.92 6.92
CA TYR A 252 5.42 2.22 7.04
C TYR A 252 6.30 3.27 6.39
N GLN A 253 5.68 4.31 5.88
CA GLN A 253 6.36 5.39 5.19
C GLN A 253 6.35 6.67 6.01
N VAL A 254 7.53 7.28 6.15
CA VAL A 254 7.69 8.66 6.64
C VAL A 254 7.97 9.52 5.42
N THR A 255 7.04 10.43 5.13
CA THR A 255 7.19 11.43 4.07
C THR A 255 7.67 12.72 4.68
N VAL A 256 8.72 13.32 4.11
CA VAL A 256 9.27 14.59 4.57
C VAL A 256 8.89 15.67 3.57
N VAL A 257 8.32 16.76 4.07
CA VAL A 257 7.98 17.93 3.27
C VAL A 257 8.74 19.14 3.81
N PRO A 258 9.19 20.03 2.94
CA PRO A 258 9.86 21.26 3.39
C PRO A 258 8.85 22.14 4.14
N ARG A 259 9.29 22.79 5.22
CA ARG A 259 8.48 23.79 5.90
C ARG A 259 8.19 24.99 5.01
N PRO A 260 7.04 25.65 5.21
CA PRO A 260 6.80 26.95 4.58
C PRO A 260 7.96 27.90 4.84
N ALA A 261 8.47 28.51 3.79
CA ALA A 261 9.58 29.47 3.89
C ALA A 261 9.41 30.59 2.86
N VAL A 262 9.74 31.80 3.29
CA VAL A 262 9.81 32.96 2.42
C VAL A 262 11.09 32.88 1.60
N ARG A 263 10.97 32.89 0.26
CA ARG A 263 12.10 32.92 -0.68
C ARG A 263 12.53 34.34 -1.00
N GLN A 264 11.56 35.22 -1.16
CA GLN A 264 11.78 36.61 -1.51
C GLN A 264 10.72 37.47 -0.84
N LEU A 265 11.13 38.63 -0.38
CA LEU A 265 10.26 39.63 0.28
C LEU A 265 10.31 40.91 -0.51
N ILE A 266 9.16 41.44 -0.89
CA ILE A 266 8.99 42.73 -1.57
C ILE A 266 8.16 43.62 -0.66
N VAL A 267 8.60 44.84 -0.40
CA VAL A 267 7.89 45.80 0.40
C VAL A 267 7.57 47.05 -0.42
N ARG A 268 6.27 47.36 -0.56
CA ARG A 268 5.80 48.56 -1.23
C ARG A 268 5.30 49.53 -0.18
N TYR A 269 5.73 50.78 -0.30
CA TYR A 269 5.33 51.92 0.52
C TYR A 269 4.45 52.83 -0.31
N ASP A 270 3.23 53.07 0.15
CA ASP A 270 2.28 54.04 -0.38
C ASP A 270 2.17 55.14 0.65
N TYR A 271 2.86 56.27 0.35
CA TYR A 271 3.02 57.36 1.29
C TYR A 271 1.78 58.24 1.32
N PRO A 272 1.44 58.86 2.46
CA PRO A 272 0.34 59.82 2.54
C PRO A 272 0.55 61.01 1.60
N ASP A 273 -0.51 61.49 0.94
CA ASP A 273 -0.49 62.59 -0.03
C ASP A 273 0.24 63.86 0.44
N TYR A 274 0.15 64.18 1.72
CA TYR A 274 0.78 65.37 2.28
C TYR A 274 2.31 65.33 2.23
N THR A 275 2.90 64.15 2.11
CA THR A 275 4.36 63.98 2.02
C THR A 275 4.93 64.31 0.65
N LEU A 276 4.10 64.33 -0.40
CA LEU A 276 4.46 64.50 -1.79
C LEU A 276 5.56 63.51 -2.25
N LEU A 277 5.74 62.41 -1.53
CA LEU A 277 6.70 61.34 -1.91
C LEU A 277 6.02 60.39 -2.89
N PRO A 278 6.73 59.97 -3.93
CA PRO A 278 6.24 58.90 -4.82
C PRO A 278 6.24 57.56 -4.13
N ASP A 279 5.37 56.65 -4.55
CA ASP A 279 5.38 55.27 -4.09
C ASP A 279 6.80 54.67 -4.24
N PHE A 280 7.19 53.91 -3.26
CA PHE A 280 8.49 53.26 -3.24
C PHE A 280 8.34 51.73 -3.13
N VAL A 281 9.04 51.01 -3.99
CA VAL A 281 9.08 49.55 -3.93
C VAL A 281 10.50 49.10 -3.64
N GLN A 282 10.64 48.31 -2.59
CA GLN A 282 11.90 47.70 -2.20
C GLN A 282 11.83 46.22 -2.60
N GLU A 283 12.52 45.86 -3.70
CA GLU A 283 12.73 44.49 -4.10
C GLU A 283 13.82 43.85 -3.23
N ASP A 284 13.71 42.56 -2.95
CA ASP A 284 14.63 41.81 -2.07
C ASP A 284 14.83 42.48 -0.69
N ALA A 285 13.71 42.88 -0.10
CA ALA A 285 13.73 43.54 1.22
C ALA A 285 14.26 42.62 2.30
N VAL A 286 15.12 43.16 3.16
CA VAL A 286 15.61 42.46 4.37
C VAL A 286 14.48 42.29 5.40
N GLY A 287 13.39 42.99 5.23
CA GLY A 287 12.18 42.91 6.08
C GLY A 287 12.02 44.06 7.08
N ASP A 288 13.01 44.92 7.26
CA ASP A 288 12.84 46.10 8.13
C ASP A 288 12.02 47.19 7.41
N ILE A 289 10.99 47.67 8.10
CA ILE A 289 10.01 48.64 7.60
C ILE A 289 10.13 49.93 8.37
N VAL A 290 10.41 51.03 7.68
CA VAL A 290 10.50 52.37 8.30
C VAL A 290 9.83 53.39 7.37
N GLY A 291 8.88 54.14 7.90
CA GLY A 291 8.17 55.17 7.13
C GLY A 291 7.38 56.12 7.98
N PRO A 292 6.84 57.21 7.41
CA PRO A 292 5.95 58.17 8.12
C PRO A 292 4.67 57.50 8.64
N ILE A 293 4.09 58.04 9.70
CA ILE A 293 2.77 57.62 10.18
C ILE A 293 1.74 57.82 9.06
N GLY A 294 0.85 56.83 8.90
CA GLY A 294 -0.19 56.84 7.86
C GLY A 294 0.22 56.23 6.54
N THR A 295 1.53 55.86 6.36
CA THR A 295 1.96 55.11 5.16
C THR A 295 1.27 53.76 5.13
N GLN A 296 0.68 53.41 3.98
CA GLN A 296 0.20 52.04 3.72
C GLN A 296 1.39 51.19 3.25
N VAL A 297 1.64 50.11 3.95
CA VAL A 297 2.70 49.17 3.60
C VAL A 297 2.10 47.88 3.10
N THR A 298 2.46 47.50 1.87
CA THR A 298 2.11 46.22 1.31
C THR A 298 3.36 45.34 1.28
N VAL A 299 3.34 44.28 2.04
CA VAL A 299 4.38 43.26 2.06
C VAL A 299 3.94 42.13 1.14
N THR A 300 4.75 41.77 0.16
CA THR A 300 4.52 40.59 -0.72
C THR A 300 5.65 39.60 -0.49
N ALA A 301 5.30 38.36 -0.19
CA ALA A 301 6.27 37.29 0.00
C ALA A 301 6.04 36.18 -1.03
N ASN A 302 7.11 35.81 -1.74
CA ASN A 302 7.16 34.61 -2.54
C ASN A 302 7.53 33.44 -1.62
N VAL A 303 6.72 32.40 -1.61
CA VAL A 303 6.88 31.25 -0.74
C VAL A 303 7.18 29.96 -1.54
N ASN A 304 7.70 28.95 -0.84
CA ASN A 304 8.09 27.68 -1.45
C ASN A 304 6.95 26.66 -1.58
N THR A 305 5.81 26.90 -0.94
CA THR A 305 4.65 25.98 -0.92
C THR A 305 3.34 26.74 -0.86
N LEU A 306 2.24 26.07 -1.20
CA LEU A 306 0.88 26.60 -0.99
C LEU A 306 0.60 26.72 0.50
N LEU A 307 -0.05 27.81 0.87
CA LEU A 307 -0.43 28.09 2.24
C LEU A 307 -1.93 27.94 2.43
N GLU A 308 -2.32 27.27 3.52
CA GLU A 308 -3.70 27.26 4.01
C GLU A 308 -4.02 28.54 4.77
N ASN A 309 -3.03 29.02 5.55
CA ASN A 309 -3.16 30.26 6.30
C ASN A 309 -1.87 31.09 6.23
N ALA A 310 -2.02 32.39 6.07
CA ALA A 310 -0.92 33.32 5.99
C ALA A 310 -1.28 34.59 6.77
N THR A 311 -0.66 34.79 7.92
CA THR A 311 -0.99 35.93 8.82
C THR A 311 0.25 36.76 9.11
N LEU A 312 0.12 38.07 9.00
CA LEU A 312 1.15 39.03 9.44
C LEU A 312 0.88 39.40 10.91
N LEU A 313 1.89 39.22 11.72
CA LEU A 313 1.85 39.51 13.14
C LEU A 313 2.72 40.73 13.47
N VAL A 314 2.25 41.61 14.37
CA VAL A 314 3.07 42.65 14.99
C VAL A 314 3.02 42.45 16.51
N ASP A 315 4.20 42.26 17.14
CA ASP A 315 4.35 41.86 18.53
C ASP A 315 3.48 40.63 18.89
N ASP A 316 3.52 39.61 18.02
CA ASP A 316 2.78 38.36 18.13
C ASP A 316 1.22 38.52 18.12
N ARG A 317 0.71 39.70 17.64
CA ARG A 317 -0.72 39.93 17.42
C ARG A 317 -1.04 39.98 15.93
N PRO A 318 -2.12 39.38 15.48
CA PRO A 318 -2.51 39.40 14.07
C PRO A 318 -2.94 40.79 13.63
N VAL A 319 -2.38 41.29 12.54
CA VAL A 319 -2.64 42.62 11.97
C VAL A 319 -3.26 42.51 10.58
N ALA A 320 -2.79 41.62 9.77
CA ALA A 320 -3.31 41.44 8.41
C ALA A 320 -3.31 39.93 8.03
N VAL A 321 -4.29 39.55 7.24
CA VAL A 321 -4.38 38.20 6.63
C VAL A 321 -3.84 38.30 5.22
N GLY A 322 -3.02 37.34 4.82
CA GLY A 322 -2.42 37.29 3.49
C GLY A 322 -3.42 36.87 2.44
N GLU A 323 -3.44 37.59 1.35
CA GLU A 323 -4.21 37.23 0.16
C GLU A 323 -3.29 36.72 -0.92
N PRO A 324 -3.70 35.70 -1.72
CA PRO A 324 -2.93 35.27 -2.88
C PRO A 324 -2.68 36.44 -3.83
N SER A 325 -1.43 36.70 -4.18
CA SER A 325 -1.05 37.80 -5.06
C SER A 325 -0.77 37.29 -6.45
N ALA A 326 -1.33 37.97 -7.47
CA ALA A 326 -1.02 37.70 -8.87
C ALA A 326 0.36 38.26 -9.30
N THR A 327 1.02 39.02 -8.44
CA THR A 327 2.29 39.71 -8.72
C THR A 327 3.44 38.83 -8.23
N GLY A 328 4.00 38.00 -9.11
CA GLY A 328 5.16 37.15 -8.79
C GLY A 328 5.21 35.89 -9.63
N GLU A 329 6.41 35.37 -9.85
CA GLU A 329 6.61 34.05 -10.40
C GLU A 329 6.39 33.01 -9.28
N GLY A 330 5.22 32.35 -9.27
CA GLY A 330 4.95 31.27 -8.33
C GLY A 330 3.88 31.58 -7.29
N MET A 331 4.06 31.07 -6.06
CA MET A 331 3.14 31.22 -4.95
C MET A 331 3.48 32.48 -4.16
N ALA A 332 2.77 33.57 -4.43
CA ALA A 332 2.95 34.85 -3.74
C ALA A 332 1.74 35.19 -2.88
N TYR A 333 1.99 35.74 -1.70
CA TYR A 333 0.96 36.25 -0.80
C TYR A 333 1.28 37.72 -0.42
N SER A 334 0.26 38.54 -0.27
CA SER A 334 0.41 39.94 0.08
C SER A 334 -0.40 40.32 1.34
N TRP A 335 0.17 41.17 2.14
CA TRP A 335 -0.41 41.73 3.37
C TRP A 335 -0.30 43.23 3.30
N THR A 336 -1.40 43.94 3.56
CA THR A 336 -1.42 45.41 3.61
C THR A 336 -1.81 45.86 5.01
N PHE A 337 -1.02 46.76 5.55
CA PHE A 337 -1.30 47.37 6.87
C PHE A 337 -0.76 48.80 6.94
N PRO A 338 -1.40 49.70 7.76
CA PRO A 338 -0.94 51.03 7.94
C PRO A 338 0.15 51.13 9.01
N LEU A 339 1.10 52.07 8.85
CA LEU A 339 2.01 52.45 9.92
C LEU A 339 1.28 53.38 10.92
N THR A 340 1.08 52.91 12.14
CA THR A 340 0.31 53.61 13.19
C THR A 340 1.21 54.27 14.23
N GLU A 341 0.61 55.18 15.05
CA GLU A 341 1.28 55.82 16.17
C GLU A 341 1.92 54.84 17.15
N GLU A 342 1.30 53.67 17.36
CA GLU A 342 1.82 52.62 18.25
C GLU A 342 3.16 52.06 17.81
N MET A 343 3.49 52.17 16.51
CA MET A 343 4.74 51.69 15.93
C MET A 343 5.90 52.67 16.03
N VAL A 344 5.68 53.88 16.57
CA VAL A 344 6.74 54.90 16.75
C VAL A 344 7.84 54.41 17.69
N ALA A 345 7.47 53.64 18.72
CA ALA A 345 8.43 53.09 19.66
C ALA A 345 9.30 51.96 19.05
N GLY A 346 8.99 51.55 17.83
CA GLY A 346 9.58 50.36 17.18
C GLY A 346 8.93 49.08 17.70
N ARG A 347 8.51 48.26 16.78
CA ARG A 347 7.86 46.95 17.02
C ARG A 347 8.53 45.86 16.22
N ARG A 348 8.23 44.62 16.54
CA ARG A 348 8.65 43.48 15.74
C ARG A 348 7.49 42.90 14.97
N TRP A 349 7.70 42.60 13.69
CA TRP A 349 6.72 41.89 12.88
C TRP A 349 7.26 40.57 12.36
N SER A 350 6.38 39.66 12.07
CA SER A 350 6.71 38.32 11.51
C SER A 350 5.56 37.83 10.67
N LEU A 351 5.87 36.86 9.78
CA LEU A 351 4.86 36.12 9.04
C LEU A 351 4.66 34.76 9.71
N GLN A 352 3.42 34.44 10.01
CA GLN A 352 2.99 33.09 10.37
C GLN A 352 2.38 32.48 9.15
N LEU A 353 3.06 31.45 8.59
CA LEU A 353 2.69 30.76 7.37
C LEU A 353 2.40 29.30 7.73
N VAL A 354 1.23 28.81 7.36
CA VAL A 354 0.77 27.45 7.62
C VAL A 354 0.44 26.80 6.29
N ASP A 355 1.01 25.63 6.02
CA ASP A 355 0.74 24.88 4.81
C ASP A 355 -0.48 23.94 4.96
N GLU A 356 -0.83 23.22 3.89
CA GLU A 356 -1.93 22.24 3.88
C GLU A 356 -1.75 21.07 4.85
N HIS A 357 -0.53 20.86 5.36
CA HIS A 357 -0.22 19.82 6.35
C HIS A 357 -0.21 20.38 7.78
N SER A 358 -0.59 21.65 7.98
CA SER A 358 -0.56 22.36 9.25
C SER A 358 0.85 22.55 9.82
N PHE A 359 1.88 22.56 8.97
CA PHE A 359 3.24 22.91 9.38
C PHE A 359 3.45 24.42 9.33
N GLU A 360 4.05 24.95 10.40
CA GLU A 360 4.37 26.36 10.52
C GLU A 360 5.81 26.64 10.08
N ASN A 361 6.03 27.85 9.55
CA ASN A 361 7.36 28.35 9.24
C ASN A 361 8.20 28.63 10.49
N TRP A 362 9.52 28.71 10.32
CA TRP A 362 10.41 29.26 11.36
C TRP A 362 10.21 30.78 11.41
N GLY A 363 9.41 31.29 12.36
CA GLY A 363 9.02 32.70 12.47
C GLY A 363 10.22 33.63 12.54
N GLN A 364 10.69 34.14 11.40
CA GLN A 364 11.70 35.21 11.36
C GLN A 364 11.06 36.51 11.76
N LYS A 365 11.67 37.23 12.73
CA LYS A 365 11.16 38.53 13.23
C LYS A 365 11.96 39.65 12.60
N TYR A 366 11.23 40.63 12.07
CA TYR A 366 11.75 41.82 11.43
C TYR A 366 11.36 43.05 12.27
N TYR A 367 11.92 44.23 11.96
CA TYR A 367 11.67 45.47 12.65
C TYR A 367 10.69 46.34 11.86
N VAL A 368 9.73 46.99 12.56
CA VAL A 368 8.85 48.01 12.00
C VAL A 368 8.83 49.25 12.87
N LYS A 369 8.98 50.42 12.25
CA LYS A 369 9.00 51.70 12.95
C LYS A 369 8.28 52.78 12.17
N ALA A 370 7.28 53.38 12.75
CA ALA A 370 6.65 54.59 12.24
C ALA A 370 7.43 55.85 12.68
N GLN A 371 7.57 56.78 11.77
CA GLN A 371 8.23 58.06 12.06
C GLN A 371 7.18 59.16 12.17
N ARG A 372 7.25 59.93 13.25
CA ARG A 372 6.46 61.15 13.37
C ARG A 372 7.00 62.22 12.43
N ASP A 373 6.11 62.90 11.73
CA ASP A 373 6.49 64.09 10.98
C ASP A 373 7.00 65.21 11.93
N LYS A 374 8.07 65.85 11.52
CA LYS A 374 8.64 66.93 12.30
C LYS A 374 8.02 68.23 11.84
N SER A 375 7.52 69.04 12.77
CA SER A 375 7.06 70.39 12.48
C SER A 375 8.15 71.18 11.75
N PRO A 376 7.80 71.96 10.70
CA PRO A 376 8.77 72.74 9.95
C PRO A 376 9.41 73.79 10.88
N THR A 377 10.73 73.84 10.87
CA THR A 377 11.48 74.85 11.61
C THR A 377 11.89 75.95 10.66
N VAL A 378 11.39 77.18 10.92
CA VAL A 378 11.80 78.37 10.16
C VAL A 378 12.85 79.12 10.98
N ARG A 379 14.03 79.28 10.34
CA ARG A 379 15.08 80.10 10.93
C ARG A 379 15.28 81.34 10.03
N ILE A 380 14.98 82.52 10.55
CA ILE A 380 15.30 83.74 9.83
C ILE A 380 16.81 83.93 9.89
N ILE A 381 17.46 83.95 8.70
CA ILE A 381 18.94 84.08 8.61
C ILE A 381 19.36 85.54 8.51
N LYS A 382 18.48 86.39 8.03
CA LYS A 382 18.65 87.89 8.06
C LYS A 382 17.31 88.56 8.22
N PRO A 383 17.20 89.66 9.06
CA PRO A 383 16.09 90.55 9.07
C PRO A 383 16.08 91.44 7.82
#